data_d0537585011ecb260535ef9289730b18
#
_entry.id   d0537585011ecb260535ef9289730b18
#
_cell.length_a   1.000
_cell.length_b   1.000
_cell.length_c   1.000
_cell.angle_alpha   90.00
_cell.angle_beta   90.00
_cell.angle_gamma   90.00
#
_symmetry.space_group_name_H-M   'P 1'
#
loop_
_entity.id
_entity.type
_entity.pdbx_description
1 polymer ?
#
loop_
_entity_poly.entity_id
_entity_poly.type
_entity_poly.pdbx_seq_one_letter_code
_entity_poly.pdbx_strand_id
1 'polypeptide(L)'
;MSDAGCPFCTVIAALERADTCPSSEAGQVLRKVGDLPASIAILAPDQYYKGYTMVVSKTHAVELYELPERQATQYYQDMVAVARAIAAAFKPRKMNYEALGNTVGHLHWHLFPRYEWDPHPKRPIWETSHPPRLPSPEEYADTIAAIRRHLA
;
A
#
# COMPACT_ATOMS: atom_id res chain seq x y z
N MET A 1 22.50 4.67 1.40
CA MET A 1 22.45 3.34 2.09
C MET A 1 22.31 2.28 1.00
N SER A 2 22.95 1.11 1.14
CA SER A 2 22.89 0.06 0.12
C SER A 2 21.54 -0.65 0.18
N ASP A 3 20.97 -0.99 -0.99
CA ASP A 3 19.73 -1.78 -1.15
C ASP A 3 19.82 -3.19 -0.55
N ALA A 4 21.04 -3.61 -0.21
CA ALA A 4 21.32 -4.94 0.34
C ALA A 4 20.68 -5.10 1.73
N GLY A 5 19.69 -5.97 1.81
CA GLY A 5 18.95 -6.27 3.05
C GLY A 5 17.67 -5.47 3.27
N CYS A 6 17.29 -4.56 2.38
CA CYS A 6 16.01 -3.87 2.49
C CYS A 6 14.83 -4.80 2.11
N PRO A 7 13.87 -5.04 3.01
CA PRO A 7 12.74 -5.93 2.73
C PRO A 7 11.91 -5.47 1.52
N PHE A 8 11.66 -4.16 1.39
CA PHE A 8 10.87 -3.65 0.27
C PHE A 8 11.60 -3.70 -1.07
N CYS A 9 12.92 -3.54 -1.11
CA CYS A 9 13.67 -3.77 -2.35
C CYS A 9 13.50 -5.22 -2.85
N THR A 10 13.54 -6.19 -1.94
CA THR A 10 13.29 -7.61 -2.25
C THR A 10 11.86 -7.83 -2.73
N VAL A 11 10.88 -7.23 -2.05
CA VAL A 11 9.45 -7.31 -2.42
C VAL A 11 9.20 -6.71 -3.81
N ILE A 12 9.75 -5.53 -4.09
CA ILE A 12 9.63 -4.87 -5.40
C ILE A 12 10.17 -5.77 -6.50
N ALA A 13 11.41 -6.26 -6.35
CA ALA A 13 12.02 -7.15 -7.33
C ALA A 13 11.23 -8.44 -7.59
N ALA A 14 10.54 -8.97 -6.58
CA ALA A 14 9.66 -10.11 -6.73
C ALA A 14 8.35 -9.74 -7.45
N LEU A 15 7.72 -8.61 -7.07
CA LEU A 15 6.44 -8.17 -7.61
C LEU A 15 6.55 -7.56 -9.03
N GLU A 16 7.73 -7.15 -9.47
CA GLU A 16 7.97 -6.80 -10.89
C GLU A 16 7.82 -8.02 -11.81
N ARG A 17 8.06 -9.23 -11.29
CA ARG A 17 8.03 -10.50 -12.05
C ARG A 17 6.78 -11.33 -11.82
N ALA A 18 6.04 -11.07 -10.73
CA ALA A 18 4.86 -11.84 -10.32
C ALA A 18 3.80 -10.93 -9.68
N ASP A 19 2.59 -11.44 -9.53
CA ASP A 19 1.51 -10.71 -8.85
C ASP A 19 1.49 -10.94 -7.33
N THR A 20 2.31 -11.87 -6.83
CA THR A 20 2.40 -12.20 -5.41
C THR A 20 3.84 -12.47 -4.98
N CYS A 21 4.14 -12.18 -3.73
CA CYS A 21 5.39 -12.62 -3.09
C CYS A 21 5.14 -12.94 -1.60
N PRO A 22 5.96 -13.82 -0.98
CA PRO A 22 5.91 -14.01 0.47
C PRO A 22 6.18 -12.70 1.22
N SER A 23 5.46 -12.49 2.32
CA SER A 23 5.77 -11.42 3.28
C SER A 23 6.91 -11.86 4.21
N SER A 24 7.54 -10.89 4.87
CA SER A 24 8.44 -11.16 6.00
C SER A 24 7.71 -11.75 7.21
N GLU A 25 6.41 -11.52 7.31
CA GLU A 25 5.56 -12.15 8.33
C GLU A 25 5.16 -13.56 7.87
N ALA A 26 5.42 -14.55 8.71
CA ALA A 26 5.19 -15.96 8.39
C ALA A 26 3.73 -16.23 7.98
N GLY A 27 3.56 -16.89 6.83
CA GLY A 27 2.26 -17.29 6.31
C GLY A 27 1.47 -16.18 5.60
N GLN A 28 1.99 -14.95 5.53
CA GLN A 28 1.36 -13.88 4.77
C GLN A 28 1.92 -13.78 3.36
N VAL A 29 1.07 -13.36 2.44
CA VAL A 29 1.40 -13.17 1.02
C VAL A 29 1.05 -11.73 0.63
N LEU A 30 2.05 -11.01 0.11
CA LEU A 30 1.85 -9.69 -0.47
C LEU A 30 1.31 -9.84 -1.90
N ARG A 31 0.38 -8.99 -2.28
CA ARG A 31 -0.31 -9.06 -3.57
C ARG A 31 -0.24 -7.71 -4.27
N LYS A 32 0.25 -7.73 -5.50
CA LYS A 32 0.32 -6.54 -6.34
C LYS A 32 -1.09 -6.09 -6.76
N VAL A 33 -1.39 -4.83 -6.51
CA VAL A 33 -2.57 -4.14 -7.04
C VAL A 33 -2.25 -3.50 -8.39
N GLY A 34 -1.10 -2.85 -8.49
CA GLY A 34 -0.67 -2.19 -9.72
C GLY A 34 0.83 -1.94 -9.76
N ASP A 35 1.34 -1.87 -10.99
CA ASP A 35 2.70 -1.45 -11.29
C ASP A 35 2.61 -0.05 -11.90
N LEU A 36 3.10 0.96 -11.17
CA LEU A 36 3.01 2.37 -11.55
C LEU A 36 4.41 2.90 -11.94
N PRO A 37 4.49 4.07 -12.56
CA PRO A 37 5.77 4.59 -13.04
C PRO A 37 6.89 4.69 -12.01
N ALA A 38 6.59 5.14 -10.78
CA ALA A 38 7.57 5.30 -9.71
C ALA A 38 7.35 4.37 -8.50
N SER A 39 6.31 3.52 -8.52
CA SER A 39 5.93 2.71 -7.36
C SER A 39 5.24 1.40 -7.73
N ILE A 40 5.12 0.52 -6.75
CA ILE A 40 4.24 -0.65 -6.81
C ILE A 40 3.17 -0.49 -5.72
N ALA A 41 1.91 -0.61 -6.12
CA ALA A 41 0.78 -0.68 -5.20
C ALA A 41 0.58 -2.13 -4.73
N ILE A 42 0.54 -2.33 -3.42
CA ILE A 42 0.47 -3.65 -2.77
C ILE A 42 -0.73 -3.67 -1.84
N LEU A 43 -1.64 -4.62 -2.03
CA LEU A 43 -2.74 -4.82 -1.09
C LEU A 43 -2.17 -5.35 0.23
N ALA A 44 -2.44 -4.66 1.32
CA ALA A 44 -2.00 -5.09 2.65
C ALA A 44 -2.69 -6.41 3.03
N PRO A 45 -1.99 -7.33 3.72
CA PRO A 45 -2.58 -8.59 4.14
C PRO A 45 -3.79 -8.41 5.07
N ASP A 46 -3.70 -7.51 6.03
CA ASP A 46 -4.83 -7.17 6.89
C ASP A 46 -5.80 -6.23 6.17
N GLN A 47 -7.01 -6.73 5.92
CA GLN A 47 -8.09 -6.01 5.25
C GLN A 47 -9.25 -5.68 6.22
N TYR A 48 -8.95 -5.45 7.49
CA TYR A 48 -9.96 -4.92 8.43
C TYR A 48 -10.58 -3.63 7.85
N TYR A 49 -9.73 -2.73 7.34
CA TYR A 49 -10.15 -1.62 6.48
C TYR A 49 -10.03 -2.06 5.02
N LYS A 50 -11.13 -2.55 4.45
CA LYS A 50 -11.16 -3.10 3.09
C LYS A 50 -10.61 -2.11 2.07
N GLY A 51 -9.62 -2.54 1.30
CA GLY A 51 -8.93 -1.70 0.33
C GLY A 51 -7.65 -1.03 0.89
N TYR A 52 -7.27 -1.32 2.13
CA TYR A 52 -5.97 -0.87 2.65
C TYR A 52 -4.85 -1.33 1.74
N THR A 53 -4.13 -0.37 1.20
CA THR A 53 -3.09 -0.57 0.19
C THR A 53 -1.84 0.23 0.56
N MET A 54 -0.68 -0.36 0.38
CA MET A 54 0.61 0.33 0.44
C MET A 54 1.06 0.73 -0.97
N VAL A 55 1.67 1.90 -1.10
CA VAL A 55 2.30 2.37 -2.33
C VAL A 55 3.79 2.51 -2.06
N VAL A 56 4.57 1.53 -2.53
CA VAL A 56 6.00 1.39 -2.23
C VAL A 56 6.82 1.96 -3.37
N SER A 57 7.74 2.87 -3.06
CA SER A 57 8.64 3.47 -4.07
C SER A 57 9.54 2.43 -4.71
N LYS A 58 9.68 2.44 -6.03
CA LYS A 58 10.65 1.61 -6.76
C LYS A 58 12.10 2.03 -6.51
N THR A 59 12.31 3.29 -6.19
CA THR A 59 13.63 3.81 -5.81
C THR A 59 13.81 3.64 -4.31
N HIS A 60 14.90 3.00 -3.90
CA HIS A 60 15.25 2.95 -2.49
C HIS A 60 15.64 4.35 -2.00
N ALA A 61 14.85 4.89 -1.12
CA ALA A 61 15.10 6.11 -0.36
C ALA A 61 14.41 5.96 0.99
N VAL A 62 14.94 6.59 2.02
CA VAL A 62 14.35 6.60 3.35
C VAL A 62 13.39 7.80 3.48
N GLU A 63 13.81 8.94 2.92
CA GLU A 63 13.08 10.19 3.04
C GLU A 63 12.64 10.75 1.69
N LEU A 64 11.50 11.44 1.66
CA LEU A 64 10.96 12.04 0.44
C LEU A 64 11.91 13.04 -0.20
N TYR A 65 12.66 13.80 0.61
CA TYR A 65 13.60 14.80 0.12
C TYR A 65 14.88 14.20 -0.50
N GLU A 66 15.12 12.90 -0.35
CA GLU A 66 16.22 12.19 -1.01
C GLU A 66 15.92 11.87 -2.49
N LEU A 67 14.65 11.85 -2.87
CA LEU A 67 14.25 11.61 -4.25
C LEU A 67 14.52 12.86 -5.11
N PRO A 68 15.04 12.70 -6.35
CA PRO A 68 15.01 13.78 -7.33
C PRO A 68 13.60 14.32 -7.52
N GLU A 69 13.44 15.62 -7.69
CA GLU A 69 12.13 16.32 -7.77
C GLU A 69 11.13 15.64 -8.72
N ARG A 70 11.60 15.25 -9.91
CA ARG A 70 10.77 14.56 -10.90
C ARG A 70 10.26 13.21 -10.36
N GLN A 71 11.11 12.46 -9.65
CA GLN A 71 10.72 11.17 -9.08
C GLN A 71 9.77 11.35 -7.91
N ALA A 72 10.02 12.32 -7.04
CA ALA A 72 9.13 12.65 -5.93
C ALA A 72 7.74 13.06 -6.43
N THR A 73 7.68 13.88 -7.48
CA THR A 73 6.43 14.29 -8.13
C THR A 73 5.69 13.07 -8.69
N GLN A 74 6.37 12.19 -9.43
CA GLN A 74 5.76 10.98 -9.99
C GLN A 74 5.27 10.04 -8.90
N TYR A 75 6.07 9.83 -7.85
CA TYR A 75 5.69 8.99 -6.72
C TYR A 75 4.44 9.52 -5.98
N TYR A 76 4.32 10.84 -5.82
CA TYR A 76 3.11 11.46 -5.30
C TYR A 76 1.91 11.24 -6.23
N GLN A 77 2.08 11.38 -7.54
CA GLN A 77 1.01 11.14 -8.53
C GLN A 77 0.53 9.69 -8.49
N ASP A 78 1.44 8.73 -8.38
CA ASP A 78 1.13 7.31 -8.23
C ASP A 78 0.24 7.07 -6.98
N MET A 79 0.64 7.63 -5.84
CA MET A 79 -0.12 7.54 -4.59
C MET A 79 -1.54 8.11 -4.76
N VAL A 80 -1.68 9.26 -5.40
CA VAL A 80 -2.98 9.88 -5.65
C VAL A 80 -3.84 9.03 -6.60
N ALA A 81 -3.23 8.42 -7.63
CA ALA A 81 -3.94 7.54 -8.55
C ALA A 81 -4.50 6.31 -7.83
N VAL A 82 -3.70 5.66 -6.98
CA VAL A 82 -4.15 4.52 -6.17
C VAL A 82 -5.25 4.92 -5.19
N ALA A 83 -5.10 6.06 -4.51
CA ALA A 83 -6.12 6.56 -3.58
C ALA A 83 -7.47 6.83 -4.28
N ARG A 84 -7.45 7.42 -5.47
CA ARG A 84 -8.66 7.63 -6.30
C ARG A 84 -9.31 6.31 -6.70
N ALA A 85 -8.50 5.32 -7.10
CA ALA A 85 -9.00 4.00 -7.47
C ALA A 85 -9.68 3.30 -6.29
N ILE A 86 -9.09 3.34 -5.09
CA ILE A 86 -9.68 2.82 -3.85
C ILE A 86 -10.99 3.55 -3.54
N ALA A 87 -10.99 4.87 -3.61
CA ALA A 87 -12.17 5.69 -3.33
C ALA A 87 -13.33 5.41 -4.30
N ALA A 88 -13.01 5.22 -5.58
CA ALA A 88 -14.01 4.86 -6.61
C ALA A 88 -14.58 3.45 -6.38
N ALA A 89 -13.73 2.49 -6.01
CA ALA A 89 -14.12 1.10 -5.79
C ALA A 89 -14.97 0.91 -4.52
N PHE A 90 -14.62 1.55 -3.42
CA PHE A 90 -15.20 1.24 -2.09
C PHE A 90 -15.94 2.38 -1.42
N LYS A 91 -15.89 3.60 -1.96
CA LYS A 91 -16.60 4.78 -1.48
C LYS A 91 -16.42 5.03 0.03
N PRO A 92 -15.18 5.07 0.53
CA PRO A 92 -14.94 5.34 1.94
C PRO A 92 -15.38 6.78 2.29
N ARG A 93 -15.72 7.00 3.56
CA ARG A 93 -16.00 8.35 4.09
C ARG A 93 -14.76 9.26 4.01
N LYS A 94 -13.57 8.70 4.23
CA LYS A 94 -12.30 9.43 4.25
C LYS A 94 -11.15 8.49 3.83
N MET A 95 -10.16 9.05 3.15
CA MET A 95 -8.86 8.38 2.98
C MET A 95 -7.85 8.97 3.96
N ASN A 96 -7.14 8.14 4.71
CA ASN A 96 -5.93 8.52 5.43
C ASN A 96 -4.70 8.17 4.60
N TYR A 97 -3.70 9.04 4.65
CA TYR A 97 -2.44 8.93 3.93
C TYR A 97 -1.33 9.05 4.96
N GLU A 98 -0.48 8.05 5.09
CA GLU A 98 0.56 8.02 6.09
C GLU A 98 1.87 7.51 5.49
N ALA A 99 2.97 8.20 5.76
CA ALA A 99 4.32 7.82 5.36
C ALA A 99 5.22 7.86 6.59
N LEU A 100 5.30 6.74 7.32
CA LEU A 100 5.98 6.67 8.60
C LEU A 100 7.45 6.23 8.47
N GLY A 101 7.70 5.06 7.86
CA GLY A 101 9.06 4.56 7.61
C GLY A 101 9.88 4.16 8.83
N ASN A 102 9.34 4.24 10.04
CA ASN A 102 10.09 4.03 11.29
C ASN A 102 10.61 2.59 11.47
N THR A 103 9.88 1.61 10.95
CA THR A 103 10.25 0.19 11.06
C THR A 103 11.04 -0.29 9.85
N VAL A 104 10.65 0.14 8.66
CA VAL A 104 11.34 -0.17 7.41
C VAL A 104 11.74 1.14 6.74
N GLY A 105 13.04 1.42 6.71
CA GLY A 105 13.61 2.61 6.10
C GLY A 105 13.60 2.54 4.57
N HIS A 106 12.40 2.55 4.00
CA HIS A 106 12.13 2.58 2.57
C HIS A 106 10.81 3.30 2.34
N LEU A 107 10.78 4.27 1.45
CA LEU A 107 9.59 5.09 1.21
C LEU A 107 8.37 4.26 0.81
N HIS A 108 7.33 4.34 1.61
CA HIS A 108 6.04 3.75 1.32
C HIS A 108 4.91 4.56 1.94
N TRP A 109 3.82 4.70 1.21
CA TRP A 109 2.58 5.26 1.70
C TRP A 109 1.67 4.15 2.18
N HIS A 110 1.01 4.38 3.30
CA HIS A 110 -0.15 3.62 3.74
C HIS A 110 -1.42 4.39 3.36
N LEU A 111 -2.29 3.78 2.59
CA LEU A 111 -3.57 4.34 2.17
C LEU A 111 -4.70 3.59 2.87
N PHE A 112 -5.24 4.20 3.94
CA PHE A 112 -6.32 3.61 4.71
C PHE A 112 -7.66 4.21 4.31
N PRO A 113 -8.59 3.44 3.70
CA PRO A 113 -9.97 3.86 3.55
C PRO A 113 -10.69 3.76 4.90
N ARG A 114 -11.26 4.88 5.37
CA ARG A 114 -12.01 4.99 6.62
C ARG A 114 -13.50 4.98 6.29
N TYR A 115 -14.27 4.17 7.00
CA TYR A 115 -15.69 3.92 6.71
C TYR A 115 -16.62 4.49 7.78
N GLU A 116 -17.93 4.55 7.51
CA GLU A 116 -18.93 5.02 8.50
C GLU A 116 -18.99 4.14 9.76
N TRP A 117 -18.70 2.85 9.62
CA TRP A 117 -18.69 1.89 10.72
C TRP A 117 -17.40 1.93 11.57
N ASP A 118 -16.41 2.74 11.20
CA ASP A 118 -15.15 2.84 11.93
C ASP A 118 -15.40 3.20 13.40
N PRO A 119 -14.96 2.37 14.37
CA PRO A 119 -15.20 2.62 15.78
C PRO A 119 -14.43 3.83 16.32
N HIS A 120 -13.37 4.26 15.61
CA HIS A 120 -12.49 5.36 16.03
C HIS A 120 -12.22 6.35 14.88
N PRO A 121 -13.26 6.98 14.30
CA PRO A 121 -13.12 7.74 13.05
C PRO A 121 -12.27 9.02 13.17
N LYS A 122 -11.97 9.45 14.40
CA LYS A 122 -11.17 10.67 14.68
C LYS A 122 -9.72 10.37 15.10
N ARG A 123 -9.36 9.09 15.27
CA ARG A 123 -8.01 8.68 15.70
C ARG A 123 -7.17 8.21 14.53
N PRO A 124 -5.83 8.39 14.58
CA PRO A 124 -4.92 7.69 13.68
C PRO A 124 -5.12 6.18 13.78
N ILE A 125 -4.90 5.48 12.67
CA ILE A 125 -5.13 4.03 12.62
C ILE A 125 -4.25 3.27 13.63
N TRP A 126 -3.03 3.71 13.83
CA TRP A 126 -2.04 3.07 14.70
C TRP A 126 -2.34 3.19 16.19
N GLU A 127 -3.25 4.08 16.57
CA GLU A 127 -3.74 4.22 17.95
C GLU A 127 -4.94 3.31 18.24
N THR A 128 -5.40 2.55 17.24
CA THR A 128 -6.61 1.74 17.37
C THR A 128 -6.26 0.26 17.22
N SER A 129 -6.61 -0.53 18.23
CA SER A 129 -6.48 -1.98 18.15
C SER A 129 -7.72 -2.59 17.50
N HIS A 130 -7.51 -3.54 16.60
CA HIS A 130 -8.58 -4.34 16.00
C HIS A 130 -8.06 -5.76 15.73
N PRO A 131 -8.93 -6.78 15.71
CA PRO A 131 -8.54 -8.10 15.28
C PRO A 131 -8.15 -8.06 13.80
N PRO A 132 -7.05 -8.71 13.38
CA PRO A 132 -6.67 -8.76 11.97
C PRO A 132 -7.74 -9.50 11.16
N ARG A 133 -8.08 -8.96 9.99
CA ARG A 133 -8.95 -9.62 9.01
C ARG A 133 -8.12 -10.06 7.82
N LEU A 134 -7.88 -11.36 7.74
CA LEU A 134 -7.19 -11.99 6.61
C LEU A 134 -8.24 -12.63 5.69
N PRO A 135 -8.58 -12.00 4.56
CA PRO A 135 -9.56 -12.53 3.61
C PRO A 135 -9.15 -13.87 2.97
N SER A 136 -10.11 -14.55 2.34
CA SER A 136 -9.81 -15.68 1.48
C SER A 136 -9.04 -15.24 0.22
N PRO A 137 -8.35 -16.15 -0.48
CA PRO A 137 -7.68 -15.83 -1.75
C PRO A 137 -8.62 -15.18 -2.78
N GLU A 138 -9.88 -15.62 -2.85
CA GLU A 138 -10.91 -15.08 -3.74
C GLU A 138 -11.30 -13.66 -3.35
N GLU A 139 -11.49 -13.39 -2.06
CA GLU A 139 -11.81 -12.05 -1.56
C GLU A 139 -10.66 -11.05 -1.82
N TYR A 140 -9.40 -11.49 -1.71
CA TYR A 140 -8.25 -10.67 -2.11
C TYR A 140 -8.29 -10.37 -3.61
N ALA A 141 -8.53 -11.38 -4.45
CA ALA A 141 -8.61 -11.21 -5.90
C ALA A 141 -9.73 -10.23 -6.30
N ASP A 142 -10.91 -10.35 -5.69
CA ASP A 142 -12.04 -9.45 -5.92
C ASP A 142 -11.72 -8.01 -5.51
N THR A 143 -11.04 -7.83 -4.37
CA THR A 143 -10.63 -6.51 -3.89
C THR A 143 -9.63 -5.86 -4.85
N ILE A 144 -8.62 -6.63 -5.30
CA ILE A 144 -7.64 -6.18 -6.28
C ILE A 144 -8.32 -5.82 -7.61
N ALA A 145 -9.19 -6.69 -8.11
CA ALA A 145 -9.92 -6.46 -9.36
C ALA A 145 -10.79 -5.19 -9.27
N ALA A 146 -11.42 -4.95 -8.13
CA ALA A 146 -12.20 -3.74 -7.89
C ALA A 146 -11.35 -2.47 -7.98
N ILE A 147 -10.16 -2.45 -7.38
CA ILE A 147 -9.25 -1.31 -7.45
C ILE A 147 -8.70 -1.14 -8.87
N ARG A 148 -8.24 -2.24 -9.50
CA ARG A 148 -7.65 -2.22 -10.86
C ARG A 148 -8.59 -1.63 -11.90
N ARG A 149 -9.91 -1.83 -11.80
CA ARG A 149 -10.90 -1.23 -12.71
C ARG A 149 -10.85 0.30 -12.75
N HIS A 150 -10.33 0.93 -11.71
CA HIS A 150 -10.25 2.39 -11.57
C HIS A 150 -8.82 2.92 -11.55
N LEU A 151 -7.84 2.04 -11.66
CA LEU A 151 -6.42 2.37 -11.72
C LEU A 151 -6.01 2.45 -13.19
N ALA A 152 -6.19 3.62 -13.78
CA ALA A 152 -5.79 3.91 -15.17
C ALA A 152 -4.42 4.57 -15.21
#